data_09d1488d6fc4047ad7e52a51c3fbb1ca
#
_entry.id   09d1488d6fc4047ad7e52a51c3fbb1ca
#
_cell.length_a   1.000
_cell.length_b   1.000
_cell.length_c   1.000
_cell.angle_alpha   90.00
_cell.angle_beta   90.00
_cell.angle_gamma   90.00
#
_symmetry.space_group_name_H-M   'P 1'
#
loop_
_entity.id
_entity.type
_entity.pdbx_description
1 polymer ?
#
loop_
_entity_poly.entity_id
_entity_poly.type
_entity_poly.pdbx_seq_one_letter_code
_entity_poly.pdbx_strand_id
1 'polypeptide(L)'
;MSKHFLPFTSSLIGSMPRTKELLSGKRRLQNGQLSQEDYEAILLRETEEVIRLQERNGVDILTGGELSRDNYVSFVAEKLEGADMMSMADMLPYMEDKQGFEEILDTLDVPAVSIKNAICTGKIKRKESLLKEEILRIRQFSDKELKATLPGPYLMTRSMWLPALSSKVYDSKEELGKDVVALLKEEIEELRQMGVSVIQLDEPVLTEVVFSKGKTRSFMCAALSEKKDPTEELEFAASLLKEVVDFMKEKELCSVLHVCRGN
;
A
#
# COMPACT_ATOMS: atom_id res chain seq x y z
N MET A 1 -13.10 -2.22 -24.92
CA MET A 1 -12.43 -0.93 -25.27
C MET A 1 -11.91 -0.32 -24.00
N SER A 2 -10.60 -0.13 -23.87
CA SER A 2 -10.06 0.55 -22.69
C SER A 2 -10.75 1.91 -22.54
N LYS A 3 -11.25 2.24 -21.33
CA LYS A 3 -11.85 3.54 -21.07
C LYS A 3 -10.79 4.62 -21.29
N HIS A 4 -10.92 5.39 -22.36
CA HIS A 4 -10.11 6.57 -22.59
C HIS A 4 -10.75 7.74 -21.85
N PHE A 5 -10.12 8.22 -20.81
CA PHE A 5 -10.54 9.44 -20.15
C PHE A 5 -10.25 10.65 -21.03
N LEU A 6 -11.13 11.64 -20.99
CA LEU A 6 -10.94 12.88 -21.73
C LEU A 6 -9.72 13.66 -21.15
N PRO A 7 -9.07 14.50 -21.96
CA PRO A 7 -8.08 15.44 -21.43
C PRO A 7 -8.66 16.23 -20.25
N PHE A 8 -7.83 16.48 -19.24
CA PHE A 8 -8.18 17.16 -17.98
C PHE A 8 -9.14 16.41 -17.05
N THR A 9 -9.40 15.12 -17.27
CA THR A 9 -10.10 14.30 -16.27
C THR A 9 -9.34 14.35 -14.96
N SER A 10 -10.03 14.69 -13.88
CA SER A 10 -9.48 14.94 -12.56
C SER A 10 -9.67 13.75 -11.62
N SER A 11 -8.66 13.51 -10.76
CA SER A 11 -8.73 12.58 -9.65
C SER A 11 -7.78 13.01 -8.53
N LEU A 12 -8.11 12.71 -7.29
CA LEU A 12 -7.17 12.87 -6.18
C LEU A 12 -6.12 11.76 -6.20
N ILE A 13 -4.97 11.98 -5.55
CA ILE A 13 -3.92 10.96 -5.46
C ILE A 13 -4.43 9.73 -4.71
N GLY A 14 -4.98 9.89 -3.50
CA GLY A 14 -5.54 8.79 -2.71
C GLY A 14 -5.92 9.27 -1.32
N SER A 15 -4.96 9.30 -0.41
CA SER A 15 -5.17 9.60 1.00
C SER A 15 -5.73 11.00 1.27
N MET A 16 -6.72 11.07 2.15
CA MET A 16 -7.33 12.30 2.65
C MET A 16 -7.02 12.50 4.15
N PRO A 17 -6.97 13.76 4.63
CA PRO A 17 -6.79 14.02 6.05
C PRO A 17 -7.91 13.35 6.87
N ARG A 18 -7.51 12.65 7.93
CA ARG A 18 -8.46 12.02 8.86
C ARG A 18 -8.89 12.99 9.93
N THR A 19 -10.17 12.98 10.28
CA THR A 19 -10.69 13.80 11.37
C THR A 19 -10.17 13.31 12.74
N LYS A 20 -10.24 14.20 13.72
CA LYS A 20 -9.91 13.82 15.12
C LYS A 20 -10.83 12.72 15.63
N GLU A 21 -12.08 12.69 15.17
CA GLU A 21 -13.06 11.68 15.56
C GLU A 21 -12.65 10.30 15.03
N LEU A 22 -12.30 10.21 13.74
CA LEU A 22 -11.85 8.95 13.14
C LEU A 22 -10.57 8.42 13.79
N LEU A 23 -9.58 9.29 14.03
CA LEU A 23 -8.33 8.90 14.69
C LEU A 23 -8.56 8.45 16.14
N SER A 24 -9.43 9.16 16.88
CA SER A 24 -9.80 8.78 18.24
C SER A 24 -10.61 7.48 18.26
N GLY A 25 -11.55 7.34 17.31
CA GLY A 25 -12.36 6.12 17.15
C GLY A 25 -11.48 4.89 16.93
N LYS A 26 -10.50 4.98 16.04
CA LYS A 26 -9.56 3.89 15.78
C LYS A 26 -8.75 3.50 17.02
N ARG A 27 -8.23 4.49 17.76
CA ARG A 27 -7.51 4.23 19.02
C ARG A 27 -8.40 3.57 20.06
N ARG A 28 -9.65 4.02 20.20
CA ARG A 28 -10.62 3.43 21.14
C ARG A 28 -10.98 2.01 20.76
N LEU A 29 -11.14 1.70 19.47
CA LEU A 29 -11.33 0.35 18.97
C LEU A 29 -10.15 -0.55 19.34
N GLN A 30 -8.92 -0.12 19.06
CA GLN A 30 -7.70 -0.88 19.38
C GLN A 30 -7.56 -1.15 20.89
N ASN A 31 -8.07 -0.26 21.74
CA ASN A 31 -8.06 -0.40 23.20
C ASN A 31 -9.31 -1.13 23.77
N GLY A 32 -10.19 -1.67 22.91
CA GLY A 32 -11.42 -2.32 23.33
C GLY A 32 -12.47 -1.39 23.97
N GLN A 33 -12.36 -0.06 23.74
CA GLN A 33 -13.23 0.99 24.29
C GLN A 33 -14.33 1.42 23.30
N LEU A 34 -14.33 0.88 22.09
CA LEU A 34 -15.33 1.11 21.07
C LEU A 34 -15.60 -0.22 20.36
N SER A 35 -16.85 -0.49 20.00
CA SER A 35 -17.18 -1.67 19.21
C SER A 35 -16.73 -1.51 17.75
N GLN A 36 -16.55 -2.62 17.03
CA GLN A 36 -16.28 -2.60 15.60
C GLN A 36 -17.42 -1.90 14.83
N GLU A 37 -18.66 -2.15 15.22
CA GLU A 37 -19.86 -1.56 14.61
C GLU A 37 -19.89 -0.04 14.76
N ASP A 38 -19.59 0.49 15.96
CA ASP A 38 -19.54 1.93 16.20
C ASP A 38 -18.38 2.59 15.42
N TYR A 39 -17.24 1.90 15.29
CA TYR A 39 -16.13 2.41 14.48
C TYR A 39 -16.48 2.43 12.98
N GLU A 40 -17.12 1.38 12.47
CA GLU A 40 -17.58 1.33 11.08
C GLU A 40 -18.61 2.44 10.79
N ALA A 41 -19.49 2.77 11.74
CA ALA A 41 -20.41 3.90 11.59
C ALA A 41 -19.68 5.25 11.47
N ILE A 42 -18.61 5.46 12.23
CA ILE A 42 -17.76 6.65 12.10
C ILE A 42 -17.10 6.65 10.72
N LEU A 43 -16.48 5.54 10.32
CA LEU A 43 -15.76 5.41 9.06
C LEU A 43 -16.69 5.60 7.85
N LEU A 44 -17.92 5.09 7.93
CA LEU A 44 -18.92 5.24 6.89
C LEU A 44 -19.30 6.71 6.69
N ARG A 45 -19.57 7.44 7.78
CA ARG A 45 -19.88 8.88 7.74
C ARG A 45 -18.72 9.70 7.15
N GLU A 46 -17.50 9.43 7.59
CA GLU A 46 -16.32 10.11 7.08
C GLU A 46 -16.08 9.79 5.59
N THR A 47 -16.38 8.56 5.15
CA THR A 47 -16.33 8.18 3.74
C THR A 47 -17.35 8.99 2.93
N GLU A 48 -18.58 9.14 3.43
CA GLU A 48 -19.60 9.97 2.76
C GLU A 48 -19.09 11.40 2.58
N GLU A 49 -18.55 12.03 3.63
CA GLU A 49 -18.05 13.40 3.56
C GLU A 49 -16.93 13.54 2.51
N VAL A 50 -16.00 12.59 2.44
CA VAL A 50 -14.92 12.58 1.44
C VAL A 50 -15.48 12.44 0.02
N ILE A 51 -16.47 11.59 -0.19
CA ILE A 51 -17.11 11.43 -1.50
C ILE A 51 -17.88 12.69 -1.89
N ARG A 52 -18.71 13.24 -0.99
CA ARG A 52 -19.46 14.48 -1.26
C ARG A 52 -18.55 15.68 -1.49
N LEU A 53 -17.42 15.76 -0.79
CA LEU A 53 -16.42 16.80 -1.02
C LEU A 53 -15.86 16.74 -2.45
N GLN A 54 -15.49 15.57 -2.91
CA GLN A 54 -14.98 15.37 -4.27
C GLN A 54 -16.06 15.71 -5.31
N GLU A 55 -17.30 15.24 -5.14
CA GLU A 55 -18.41 15.50 -6.04
C GLU A 55 -18.75 17.00 -6.16
N ARG A 56 -18.82 17.71 -5.02
CA ARG A 56 -19.09 19.16 -4.98
C ARG A 56 -18.01 19.99 -5.67
N ASN A 57 -16.77 19.50 -5.69
CA ASN A 57 -15.65 20.16 -6.35
C ASN A 57 -15.40 19.67 -7.78
N GLY A 58 -16.31 18.88 -8.34
CA GLY A 58 -16.27 18.46 -9.74
C GLY A 58 -15.18 17.46 -10.06
N VAL A 59 -14.71 16.67 -9.07
CA VAL A 59 -13.76 15.57 -9.32
C VAL A 59 -14.45 14.48 -10.14
N ASP A 60 -13.81 14.05 -11.22
CA ASP A 60 -14.39 13.11 -12.18
C ASP A 60 -14.29 11.66 -11.71
N ILE A 61 -13.12 11.26 -11.18
CA ILE A 61 -12.83 9.91 -10.72
C ILE A 61 -12.58 9.95 -9.21
N LEU A 62 -13.47 9.31 -8.45
CA LEU A 62 -13.46 9.37 -7.00
C LEU A 62 -12.47 8.38 -6.36
N THR A 63 -12.03 8.70 -5.15
CA THR A 63 -11.26 7.81 -4.26
C THR A 63 -11.91 7.76 -2.89
N GLY A 64 -11.66 6.68 -2.13
CA GLY A 64 -12.19 6.53 -0.77
C GLY A 64 -11.45 7.34 0.30
N GLY A 65 -10.34 8.02 -0.06
CA GLY A 65 -9.52 8.78 0.87
C GLY A 65 -8.65 7.92 1.78
N GLU A 66 -8.64 6.60 1.62
CA GLU A 66 -7.81 5.64 2.40
C GLU A 66 -8.00 5.75 3.92
N LEU A 67 -9.20 6.12 4.35
CA LEU A 67 -9.51 6.52 5.72
C LEU A 67 -9.28 5.41 6.74
N SER A 68 -9.48 4.14 6.37
CA SER A 68 -9.30 2.97 7.25
C SER A 68 -7.86 2.48 7.36
N ARG A 69 -6.98 2.89 6.44
CA ARG A 69 -5.61 2.36 6.33
C ARG A 69 -4.68 3.02 7.34
N ASP A 70 -3.71 2.30 7.89
CA ASP A 70 -2.68 2.84 8.76
C ASP A 70 -1.55 3.48 7.96
N ASN A 71 -1.02 2.73 7.01
CA ASN A 71 0.01 3.18 6.07
C ASN A 71 -0.12 2.42 4.73
N TYR A 72 0.83 2.62 3.80
CA TYR A 72 0.81 2.05 2.46
C TYR A 72 0.82 0.52 2.41
N VAL A 73 1.41 -0.16 3.41
CA VAL A 73 1.69 -1.60 3.36
C VAL A 73 1.12 -2.36 4.55
N SER A 74 1.09 -1.77 5.75
CA SER A 74 0.68 -2.50 6.96
C SER A 74 -0.76 -3.01 6.91
N PHE A 75 -1.66 -2.29 6.22
CA PHE A 75 -3.06 -2.68 6.12
C PHE A 75 -3.28 -4.00 5.35
N VAL A 76 -2.28 -4.44 4.56
CA VAL A 76 -2.39 -5.70 3.82
C VAL A 76 -2.03 -6.93 4.66
N ALA A 77 -1.25 -6.77 5.74
CA ALA A 77 -0.71 -7.90 6.51
C ALA A 77 -1.81 -8.84 7.02
N GLU A 78 -2.88 -8.28 7.61
CA GLU A 78 -4.00 -9.06 8.17
C GLU A 78 -4.80 -9.80 7.10
N LYS A 79 -4.69 -9.34 5.85
CA LYS A 79 -5.40 -9.86 4.68
C LYS A 79 -4.59 -10.86 3.87
N LEU A 80 -3.36 -11.15 4.32
CA LEU A 80 -2.45 -12.11 3.69
C LEU A 80 -2.19 -13.29 4.62
N GLU A 81 -2.01 -14.46 4.04
CA GLU A 81 -1.31 -15.58 4.66
C GLU A 81 0.19 -15.40 4.45
N GLY A 82 1.00 -15.88 5.39
CA GLY A 82 2.46 -15.87 5.30
C GLY A 82 3.12 -14.52 5.58
N ALA A 83 2.36 -13.52 6.04
CA ALA A 83 2.86 -12.23 6.46
C ALA A 83 2.54 -11.96 7.93
N ASP A 84 3.54 -11.59 8.71
CA ASP A 84 3.38 -11.18 10.10
C ASP A 84 3.64 -9.68 10.26
N MET A 85 2.85 -9.05 11.12
CA MET A 85 3.01 -7.64 11.45
C MET A 85 4.14 -7.48 12.47
N MET A 86 5.23 -6.82 12.09
CA MET A 86 6.36 -6.52 12.95
C MET A 86 6.60 -5.02 13.06
N SER A 87 6.84 -4.51 14.28
CA SER A 87 7.32 -3.14 14.46
C SER A 87 8.79 -3.02 14.05
N MET A 88 9.23 -1.79 13.76
CA MET A 88 10.66 -1.54 13.47
C MET A 88 11.56 -1.99 14.63
N ALA A 89 11.09 -1.84 15.88
CA ALA A 89 11.82 -2.34 17.05
C ALA A 89 11.93 -3.88 17.07
N ASP A 90 10.88 -4.59 16.66
CA ASP A 90 10.88 -6.06 16.59
C ASP A 90 11.81 -6.60 15.50
N MET A 91 12.14 -5.79 14.49
CA MET A 91 13.05 -6.16 13.40
C MET A 91 14.51 -6.07 13.77
N LEU A 92 14.87 -5.24 14.75
CA LEU A 92 16.28 -4.99 15.16
C LEU A 92 17.10 -6.27 15.40
N PRO A 93 16.60 -7.33 16.06
CA PRO A 93 17.36 -8.58 16.26
C PRO A 93 17.76 -9.28 14.95
N TYR A 94 17.04 -9.03 13.87
CA TYR A 94 17.20 -9.69 12.57
C TYR A 94 18.03 -8.88 11.58
N MET A 95 18.46 -7.64 11.96
CA MET A 95 19.25 -6.77 11.09
C MET A 95 20.73 -7.16 11.17
N GLU A 96 21.42 -7.20 10.02
CA GLU A 96 22.87 -7.43 9.95
C GLU A 96 23.64 -6.21 10.47
N ASP A 97 23.28 -5.02 10.00
CA ASP A 97 23.83 -3.74 10.46
C ASP A 97 22.90 -3.13 11.52
N LYS A 98 23.00 -3.62 12.75
CA LYS A 98 22.17 -3.13 13.86
C LYS A 98 22.42 -1.67 14.19
N GLN A 99 23.69 -1.24 14.16
CA GLN A 99 24.05 0.14 14.48
C GLN A 99 23.51 1.11 13.43
N GLY A 100 23.68 0.81 12.14
CA GLY A 100 23.12 1.64 11.09
C GLY A 100 21.59 1.67 11.12
N PHE A 101 20.95 0.58 11.52
CA PHE A 101 19.50 0.53 11.69
C PHE A 101 19.03 1.36 12.89
N GLU A 102 19.73 1.30 14.04
CA GLU A 102 19.45 2.15 15.22
C GLU A 102 19.62 3.64 14.87
N GLU A 103 20.67 4.01 14.13
CA GLU A 103 20.85 5.40 13.65
C GLU A 103 19.67 5.88 12.80
N ILE A 104 19.08 4.98 11.98
CA ILE A 104 17.87 5.29 11.21
C ILE A 104 16.67 5.48 12.15
N LEU A 105 16.49 4.60 13.13
CA LEU A 105 15.40 4.70 14.10
C LEU A 105 15.45 6.01 14.89
N ASP A 106 16.64 6.50 15.23
CA ASP A 106 16.86 7.77 15.93
C ASP A 106 16.49 9.01 15.08
N THR A 107 16.40 8.85 13.76
CA THR A 107 15.97 9.94 12.86
C THR A 107 14.46 10.03 12.68
N LEU A 108 13.70 9.09 13.22
CA LEU A 108 12.25 9.05 13.06
C LEU A 108 11.56 10.01 14.03
N ASP A 109 10.59 10.77 13.51
CA ASP A 109 9.75 11.68 14.31
C ASP A 109 8.72 10.96 15.20
N VAL A 110 8.63 9.62 15.09
CA VAL A 110 7.68 8.77 15.81
C VAL A 110 8.38 7.57 16.44
N PRO A 111 7.87 7.03 17.57
CA PRO A 111 8.48 5.85 18.19
C PRO A 111 8.56 4.66 17.23
N ALA A 112 9.71 4.00 17.19
CA ALA A 112 9.97 2.82 16.33
C ALA A 112 8.94 1.68 16.54
N VAL A 113 8.38 1.55 17.74
CA VAL A 113 7.33 0.56 18.08
C VAL A 113 5.99 0.88 17.44
N SER A 114 5.74 2.13 17.01
CA SER A 114 4.47 2.52 16.38
C SER A 114 4.47 2.29 14.86
N ILE A 115 5.65 2.10 14.26
CA ILE A 115 5.79 1.85 12.84
C ILE A 115 5.82 0.34 12.64
N LYS A 116 4.80 -0.18 11.94
CA LYS A 116 4.66 -1.61 11.68
C LYS A 116 4.71 -1.89 10.18
N ASN A 117 5.36 -2.98 9.82
CA ASN A 117 5.41 -3.50 8.46
C ASN A 117 4.94 -4.97 8.43
N ALA A 118 4.35 -5.36 7.31
CA ALA A 118 4.10 -6.75 7.01
C ALA A 118 5.43 -7.40 6.62
N ILE A 119 5.87 -8.43 7.34
CA ILE A 119 7.11 -9.17 7.04
C ILE A 119 6.75 -10.57 6.57
N CYS A 120 7.37 -11.01 5.48
CA CYS A 120 7.21 -12.35 4.95
C CYS A 120 7.87 -13.40 5.87
N THR A 121 7.04 -14.24 6.48
CA THR A 121 7.43 -15.35 7.36
C THR A 121 6.93 -16.70 6.86
N GLY A 122 6.09 -16.71 5.82
CA GLY A 122 5.54 -17.89 5.15
C GLY A 122 5.30 -17.62 3.67
N LYS A 123 4.84 -18.62 2.91
CA LYS A 123 4.42 -18.40 1.51
C LYS A 123 3.25 -17.42 1.46
N ILE A 124 3.44 -16.32 0.73
CA ILE A 124 2.47 -15.25 0.63
C ILE A 124 1.30 -15.67 -0.25
N LYS A 125 0.10 -15.54 0.30
CA LYS A 125 -1.15 -15.74 -0.42
C LYS A 125 -2.19 -14.72 0.03
N ARG A 126 -3.10 -14.39 -0.85
CA ARG A 126 -4.25 -13.57 -0.54
C ARG A 126 -5.27 -14.39 0.27
N LYS A 127 -5.55 -13.98 1.50
CA LYS A 127 -6.55 -14.57 2.38
C LYS A 127 -7.95 -13.99 2.11
N GLU A 128 -8.00 -12.69 1.91
CA GLU A 128 -9.20 -11.93 1.62
C GLU A 128 -8.89 -10.70 0.76
N SER A 129 -9.93 -10.07 0.21
CA SER A 129 -9.74 -8.85 -0.59
C SER A 129 -9.12 -7.72 0.21
N LEU A 130 -8.15 -7.04 -0.41
CA LEU A 130 -7.46 -5.91 0.21
C LEU A 130 -8.40 -4.70 0.36
N LEU A 131 -9.23 -4.44 -0.65
CA LEU A 131 -9.99 -3.19 -0.75
C LEU A 131 -11.52 -3.36 -0.83
N LYS A 132 -12.05 -4.56 -0.82
CA LYS A 132 -13.49 -4.83 -0.97
C LYS A 132 -14.34 -3.97 -0.05
N GLU A 133 -14.04 -3.93 1.24
CA GLU A 133 -14.78 -3.16 2.22
C GLU A 133 -14.76 -1.66 1.94
N GLU A 134 -13.61 -1.15 1.46
CA GLU A 134 -13.47 0.25 1.06
C GLU A 134 -14.36 0.56 -0.15
N ILE A 135 -14.32 -0.27 -1.18
CA ILE A 135 -15.15 -0.08 -2.38
C ILE A 135 -16.64 -0.20 -2.06
N LEU A 136 -17.04 -1.16 -1.23
CA LEU A 136 -18.44 -1.31 -0.81
C LEU A 136 -18.95 -0.09 -0.03
N ARG A 137 -18.12 0.53 0.82
CA ARG A 137 -18.48 1.77 1.53
C ARG A 137 -18.70 2.93 0.55
N ILE A 138 -17.78 3.12 -0.41
CA ILE A 138 -17.89 4.19 -1.40
C ILE A 138 -19.17 4.03 -2.24
N ARG A 139 -19.47 2.81 -2.67
CA ARG A 139 -20.64 2.49 -3.50
C ARG A 139 -22.00 2.76 -2.84
N GLN A 140 -22.03 2.93 -1.52
CA GLN A 140 -23.25 3.39 -0.83
C GLN A 140 -23.59 4.85 -1.14
N PHE A 141 -22.63 5.64 -1.60
CA PHE A 141 -22.79 7.08 -1.77
C PHE A 141 -22.65 7.57 -3.20
N SER A 142 -22.00 6.81 -4.09
CA SER A 142 -21.77 7.25 -5.48
C SER A 142 -21.61 6.09 -6.46
N ASP A 143 -22.20 6.28 -7.64
CA ASP A 143 -22.04 5.39 -8.81
C ASP A 143 -20.99 5.91 -9.80
N LYS A 144 -20.30 7.01 -9.48
CA LYS A 144 -19.26 7.57 -10.34
C LYS A 144 -18.08 6.60 -10.52
N GLU A 145 -17.23 6.92 -11.49
CA GLU A 145 -15.97 6.19 -11.71
C GLU A 145 -15.11 6.21 -10.45
N LEU A 146 -14.58 5.04 -10.12
CA LEU A 146 -13.71 4.87 -8.95
C LEU A 146 -12.29 4.55 -9.36
N LYS A 147 -11.36 5.13 -8.62
CA LYS A 147 -9.97 4.76 -8.59
C LYS A 147 -9.66 4.03 -7.28
N ALA A 148 -9.14 2.82 -7.38
CA ALA A 148 -8.55 2.09 -6.27
C ALA A 148 -7.04 2.32 -6.25
N THR A 149 -6.49 2.57 -5.06
CA THR A 149 -5.04 2.71 -4.84
C THR A 149 -4.52 1.47 -4.13
N LEU A 150 -3.53 0.82 -4.71
CA LEU A 150 -2.86 -0.36 -4.17
C LEU A 150 -1.37 -0.06 -3.97
N PRO A 151 -0.74 -0.63 -2.94
CA PRO A 151 0.71 -0.61 -2.90
C PRO A 151 1.26 -1.32 -4.13
N GLY A 152 2.30 -0.76 -4.72
CA GLY A 152 2.92 -1.35 -5.89
C GLY A 152 3.65 -2.65 -5.58
N PRO A 153 3.87 -3.51 -6.59
CA PRO A 153 4.47 -4.82 -6.38
C PRO A 153 5.92 -4.74 -5.85
N TYR A 154 6.68 -3.74 -6.28
CA TYR A 154 8.04 -3.55 -5.80
C TYR A 154 8.06 -3.04 -4.35
N LEU A 155 7.21 -2.05 -4.02
CA LEU A 155 7.05 -1.56 -2.65
C LEU A 155 6.69 -2.71 -1.70
N MET A 156 5.69 -3.53 -2.05
CA MET A 156 5.27 -4.67 -1.25
C MET A 156 6.41 -5.67 -1.07
N THR A 157 7.01 -6.12 -2.16
CA THR A 157 8.09 -7.11 -2.14
C THR A 157 9.25 -6.64 -1.28
N ARG A 158 9.66 -5.38 -1.46
CA ARG A 158 10.79 -4.80 -0.72
C ARG A 158 10.49 -4.63 0.76
N SER A 159 9.31 -4.14 1.10
CA SER A 159 8.92 -3.91 2.50
C SER A 159 8.65 -5.19 3.29
N MET A 160 8.25 -6.27 2.59
CA MET A 160 7.99 -7.56 3.21
C MET A 160 9.24 -8.46 3.32
N TRP A 161 10.31 -8.13 2.58
CA TRP A 161 11.53 -8.91 2.57
C TRP A 161 12.45 -8.56 3.74
N LEU A 162 12.55 -9.47 4.71
CA LEU A 162 13.53 -9.44 5.79
C LEU A 162 14.42 -10.68 5.66
N PRO A 163 15.69 -10.57 5.18
CA PRO A 163 16.52 -11.72 4.80
C PRO A 163 16.56 -12.82 5.85
N ALA A 164 16.78 -12.49 7.12
CA ALA A 164 16.87 -13.45 8.21
C ALA A 164 15.61 -14.32 8.44
N LEU A 165 14.45 -13.86 7.99
CA LEU A 165 13.17 -14.57 8.09
C LEU A 165 12.70 -15.08 6.73
N SER A 166 12.65 -14.19 5.74
CA SER A 166 12.05 -14.45 4.43
C SER A 166 12.83 -15.49 3.62
N SER A 167 14.17 -15.55 3.77
CA SER A 167 15.01 -16.57 3.10
C SER A 167 14.78 -18.01 3.59
N LYS A 168 14.05 -18.19 4.68
CA LYS A 168 13.61 -19.53 5.13
C LYS A 168 12.45 -20.08 4.29
N VAL A 169 11.81 -19.22 3.50
CA VAL A 169 10.58 -19.52 2.77
C VAL A 169 10.75 -19.36 1.26
N TYR A 170 11.53 -18.36 0.86
CA TYR A 170 11.81 -18.00 -0.53
C TYR A 170 13.32 -18.00 -0.79
N ASP A 171 13.74 -18.55 -1.91
CA ASP A 171 15.16 -18.58 -2.28
C ASP A 171 15.69 -17.18 -2.60
N SER A 172 14.81 -16.27 -3.01
CA SER A 172 15.17 -14.90 -3.32
C SER A 172 14.00 -13.91 -3.18
N LYS A 173 14.32 -12.62 -3.13
CA LYS A 173 13.34 -11.53 -3.16
C LYS A 173 12.52 -11.53 -4.47
N GLU A 174 13.16 -11.93 -5.55
CA GLU A 174 12.54 -12.06 -6.88
C GLU A 174 11.45 -13.16 -6.90
N GLU A 175 11.65 -14.25 -6.16
CA GLU A 175 10.63 -15.29 -6.01
C GLU A 175 9.42 -14.78 -5.20
N LEU A 176 9.67 -14.08 -4.08
CA LEU A 176 8.59 -13.40 -3.34
C LEU A 176 7.83 -12.42 -4.23
N GLY A 177 8.54 -11.67 -5.09
CA GLY A 177 7.94 -10.72 -6.02
C GLY A 177 6.92 -11.35 -6.96
N LYS A 178 7.13 -12.59 -7.40
CA LYS A 178 6.18 -13.32 -8.24
C LYS A 178 4.87 -13.62 -7.51
N ASP A 179 4.95 -14.04 -6.25
CA ASP A 179 3.74 -14.29 -5.44
C ASP A 179 3.00 -12.98 -5.14
N VAL A 180 3.73 -11.87 -4.90
CA VAL A 180 3.14 -10.54 -4.74
C VAL A 180 2.42 -10.09 -6.02
N VAL A 181 3.02 -10.31 -7.19
CA VAL A 181 2.36 -10.00 -8.48
C VAL A 181 1.11 -10.84 -8.66
N ALA A 182 1.16 -12.13 -8.33
CA ALA A 182 0.02 -13.03 -8.45
C ALA A 182 -1.15 -12.54 -7.57
N LEU A 183 -0.88 -12.25 -6.30
CA LEU A 183 -1.90 -11.75 -5.37
C LEU A 183 -2.50 -10.40 -5.81
N LEU A 184 -1.69 -9.49 -6.36
CA LEU A 184 -2.17 -8.21 -6.88
C LEU A 184 -3.07 -8.41 -8.12
N LYS A 185 -2.74 -9.36 -9.00
CA LYS A 185 -3.61 -9.71 -10.13
C LYS A 185 -4.97 -10.26 -9.68
N GLU A 186 -5.01 -11.07 -8.62
CA GLU A 186 -6.26 -11.55 -8.02
C GLU A 186 -7.09 -10.39 -7.45
N GLU A 187 -6.46 -9.48 -6.71
CA GLU A 187 -7.12 -8.30 -6.15
C GLU A 187 -7.68 -7.40 -7.25
N ILE A 188 -6.87 -7.10 -8.28
CA ILE A 188 -7.27 -6.26 -9.40
C ILE A 188 -8.46 -6.87 -10.16
N GLU A 189 -8.50 -8.18 -10.34
CA GLU A 189 -9.64 -8.85 -11.00
C GLU A 189 -10.91 -8.73 -10.15
N GLU A 190 -10.83 -8.88 -8.82
CA GLU A 190 -12.01 -8.68 -7.96
C GLU A 190 -12.49 -7.23 -7.98
N LEU A 191 -11.58 -6.26 -7.88
CA LEU A 191 -11.91 -4.84 -7.98
C LEU A 191 -12.59 -4.50 -9.32
N ARG A 192 -12.10 -5.06 -10.42
CA ARG A 192 -12.71 -4.93 -11.74
C ARG A 192 -14.15 -5.44 -11.75
N GLN A 193 -14.40 -6.62 -11.13
CA GLN A 193 -15.75 -7.20 -11.02
C GLN A 193 -16.68 -6.33 -10.16
N MET A 194 -16.13 -5.56 -9.21
CA MET A 194 -16.85 -4.57 -8.41
C MET A 194 -17.05 -3.22 -9.13
N GLY A 195 -16.68 -3.13 -10.41
CA GLY A 195 -16.86 -1.94 -11.24
C GLY A 195 -15.81 -0.84 -11.05
N VAL A 196 -14.66 -1.17 -10.46
CA VAL A 196 -13.50 -0.26 -10.45
C VAL A 196 -12.84 -0.29 -11.82
N SER A 197 -12.60 0.87 -12.41
CA SER A 197 -12.04 1.01 -13.75
C SER A 197 -10.64 1.61 -13.80
N VAL A 198 -10.21 2.22 -12.69
CA VAL A 198 -8.89 2.83 -12.56
C VAL A 198 -8.16 2.21 -11.36
N ILE A 199 -6.97 1.68 -11.61
CA ILE A 199 -6.09 1.15 -10.56
C ILE A 199 -4.80 1.97 -10.52
N GLN A 200 -4.51 2.52 -9.36
CA GLN A 200 -3.25 3.21 -9.09
C GLN A 200 -2.33 2.28 -8.29
N LEU A 201 -1.11 2.12 -8.77
CA LEU A 201 -0.02 1.45 -8.06
C LEU A 201 0.88 2.51 -7.42
N ASP A 202 1.06 2.43 -6.10
CA ASP A 202 1.89 3.36 -5.34
C ASP A 202 3.30 2.78 -5.15
N GLU A 203 4.30 3.44 -5.76
CA GLU A 203 5.71 3.05 -5.73
C GLU A 203 6.61 4.21 -5.26
N PRO A 204 6.40 4.73 -4.06
CA PRO A 204 7.19 5.87 -3.56
C PRO A 204 8.68 5.55 -3.43
N VAL A 205 9.04 4.28 -3.22
CA VAL A 205 10.44 3.85 -3.06
C VAL A 205 11.25 3.84 -4.35
N LEU A 206 10.62 3.93 -5.52
CA LEU A 206 11.36 4.01 -6.79
C LEU A 206 12.27 5.25 -6.87
N THR A 207 11.88 6.36 -6.26
CA THR A 207 12.72 7.56 -6.23
C THR A 207 14.01 7.37 -5.44
N GLU A 208 14.01 6.53 -4.43
CA GLU A 208 15.23 6.21 -3.68
C GLU A 208 16.22 5.41 -4.53
N VAL A 209 15.71 4.44 -5.30
CA VAL A 209 16.56 3.65 -6.20
C VAL A 209 17.25 4.54 -7.22
N VAL A 210 16.54 5.52 -7.80
CA VAL A 210 17.05 6.37 -8.87
C VAL A 210 17.93 7.51 -8.36
N PHE A 211 17.62 8.10 -7.19
CA PHE A 211 18.24 9.34 -6.74
C PHE A 211 19.16 9.22 -5.52
N SER A 212 19.26 8.06 -4.90
CA SER A 212 19.94 7.92 -3.61
C SER A 212 21.45 7.87 -3.67
N LYS A 213 22.15 8.17 -4.74
CA LYS A 213 23.63 8.28 -4.83
C LYS A 213 24.41 7.96 -3.52
N GLY A 214 24.07 6.84 -2.86
CA GLY A 214 24.69 6.37 -1.62
C GLY A 214 24.33 7.11 -0.32
N LYS A 215 23.40 8.07 -0.34
CA LYS A 215 22.85 8.70 0.87
C LYS A 215 21.40 8.30 0.99
N THR A 216 21.14 7.28 1.76
CA THR A 216 19.79 6.89 2.17
C THR A 216 19.16 8.00 3.00
N ARG A 217 18.26 8.78 2.43
CA ARG A 217 17.22 9.40 3.23
C ARG A 217 16.18 8.32 3.43
N SER A 218 16.03 7.87 4.64
CA SER A 218 15.21 6.75 4.99
C SER A 218 13.73 7.05 4.81
N PHE A 219 13.19 6.60 3.70
CA PHE A 219 11.80 6.19 3.72
C PHE A 219 11.73 4.93 4.60
N MET A 220 10.74 4.81 5.48
CA MET A 220 10.64 3.68 6.43
C MET A 220 10.79 2.30 5.78
N CYS A 221 10.30 2.16 4.54
CA CYS A 221 10.42 0.92 3.76
C CYS A 221 11.81 0.70 3.17
N ALA A 222 12.68 1.71 3.12
CA ALA A 222 14.03 1.60 2.58
C ALA A 222 15.05 1.06 3.60
N ALA A 223 14.73 1.18 4.89
CA ALA A 223 15.60 0.71 5.96
C ALA A 223 15.86 -0.80 5.95
N LEU A 224 14.97 -1.57 5.30
CA LEU A 224 15.07 -3.04 5.21
C LEU A 224 15.86 -3.53 3.98
N SER A 225 16.30 -2.64 3.09
CA SER A 225 16.89 -3.07 1.83
C SER A 225 18.39 -3.27 1.92
N GLU A 226 18.86 -4.42 1.41
CA GLU A 226 20.25 -4.64 1.07
C GLU A 226 20.73 -3.56 0.08
N LYS A 227 22.00 -3.14 0.21
CA LYS A 227 22.65 -2.27 -0.77
C LYS A 227 22.94 -3.06 -2.05
N LYS A 228 21.97 -3.08 -2.98
CA LYS A 228 22.14 -3.65 -4.32
C LYS A 228 22.49 -2.55 -5.33
N ASP A 229 22.96 -2.97 -6.51
CA ASP A 229 23.18 -2.06 -7.62
C ASP A 229 21.86 -1.36 -8.01
N PRO A 230 21.81 -0.02 -8.10
CA PRO A 230 20.59 0.70 -8.42
C PRO A 230 19.96 0.30 -9.77
N THR A 231 20.79 -0.12 -10.75
CA THR A 231 20.30 -0.55 -12.05
C THR A 231 19.58 -1.88 -11.96
N GLU A 232 20.14 -2.85 -11.23
CA GLU A 232 19.51 -4.15 -11.00
C GLU A 232 18.20 -4.00 -10.22
N GLU A 233 18.17 -3.13 -9.19
CA GLU A 233 16.94 -2.85 -8.43
C GLU A 233 15.87 -2.19 -9.31
N LEU A 234 16.25 -1.27 -10.19
CA LEU A 234 15.31 -0.63 -11.11
C LEU A 234 14.76 -1.62 -12.14
N GLU A 235 15.61 -2.49 -12.71
CA GLU A 235 15.19 -3.54 -13.64
C GLU A 235 14.22 -4.52 -12.95
N PHE A 236 14.52 -4.91 -11.72
CA PHE A 236 13.63 -5.76 -10.91
C PHE A 236 12.29 -5.07 -10.67
N ALA A 237 12.27 -3.83 -10.19
CA ALA A 237 11.04 -3.07 -9.98
C ALA A 237 10.22 -2.92 -11.27
N ALA A 238 10.88 -2.59 -12.38
CA ALA A 238 10.24 -2.46 -13.69
C ALA A 238 9.64 -3.78 -14.18
N SER A 239 10.30 -4.92 -13.92
CA SER A 239 9.79 -6.24 -14.30
C SER A 239 8.47 -6.57 -13.59
N LEU A 240 8.39 -6.35 -12.27
CA LEU A 240 7.19 -6.58 -11.47
C LEU A 240 6.04 -5.65 -11.89
N LEU A 241 6.33 -4.37 -12.05
CA LEU A 241 5.35 -3.37 -12.50
C LEU A 241 4.80 -3.72 -13.88
N LYS A 242 5.69 -4.10 -14.81
CA LYS A 242 5.28 -4.49 -16.16
C LYS A 242 4.28 -5.63 -16.16
N GLU A 243 4.49 -6.65 -15.35
CA GLU A 243 3.57 -7.79 -15.28
C GLU A 243 2.18 -7.40 -14.79
N VAL A 244 2.09 -6.51 -13.78
CA VAL A 244 0.80 -6.05 -13.25
C VAL A 244 0.12 -5.10 -14.25
N VAL A 245 0.88 -4.19 -14.88
CA VAL A 245 0.35 -3.23 -15.87
C VAL A 245 -0.14 -3.97 -17.13
N ASP A 246 0.61 -4.96 -17.63
CA ASP A 246 0.19 -5.76 -18.77
C ASP A 246 -1.12 -6.51 -18.47
N PHE A 247 -1.25 -7.08 -17.27
CA PHE A 247 -2.50 -7.70 -16.82
C PHE A 247 -3.67 -6.69 -16.78
N MET A 248 -3.47 -5.49 -16.21
CA MET A 248 -4.50 -4.45 -16.23
C MET A 248 -4.92 -4.07 -17.64
N LYS A 249 -3.95 -3.97 -18.55
CA LYS A 249 -4.20 -3.68 -19.97
C LYS A 249 -5.03 -4.78 -20.66
N GLU A 250 -4.73 -6.05 -20.40
CA GLU A 250 -5.51 -7.19 -20.89
C GLU A 250 -6.96 -7.15 -20.38
N LYS A 251 -7.15 -6.66 -19.15
CA LYS A 251 -8.47 -6.49 -18.52
C LYS A 251 -9.17 -5.17 -18.88
N GLU A 252 -8.60 -4.39 -19.81
CA GLU A 252 -9.12 -3.09 -20.25
C GLU A 252 -9.26 -2.03 -19.12
N LEU A 253 -8.45 -2.16 -18.06
CA LEU A 253 -8.38 -1.21 -16.95
C LEU A 253 -7.43 -0.04 -17.26
N CYS A 254 -7.72 1.12 -16.69
CA CYS A 254 -6.80 2.25 -16.70
C CYS A 254 -5.77 2.06 -15.57
N SER A 255 -4.50 2.01 -15.92
CA SER A 255 -3.39 1.93 -14.96
C SER A 255 -2.81 3.31 -14.68
N VAL A 256 -2.59 3.61 -13.40
CA VAL A 256 -1.93 4.81 -12.92
C VAL A 256 -0.73 4.38 -12.08
N LEU A 257 0.40 5.04 -12.25
CA LEU A 257 1.59 4.85 -11.41
C LEU A 257 1.83 6.14 -10.62
N HIS A 258 1.85 6.03 -9.30
CA HIS A 258 2.21 7.12 -8.41
C HIS A 258 3.63 6.92 -7.90
N VAL A 259 4.52 7.84 -8.29
CA VAL A 259 5.92 7.90 -7.86
C VAL A 259 6.15 9.28 -7.27
N CYS A 260 6.38 9.35 -5.96
CA CYS A 260 6.66 10.60 -5.25
C CYS A 260 8.04 10.53 -4.57
N ARG A 261 8.43 11.62 -3.93
CA ARG A 261 9.71 11.64 -3.19
C ARG A 261 9.61 11.12 -1.75
N GLY A 262 8.44 10.61 -1.38
CA GLY A 262 8.10 10.39 0.02
C GLY A 262 7.82 11.72 0.74
N ASN A 263 7.21 11.64 1.90
CA ASN A 263 6.96 12.79 2.78
C ASN A 263 8.09 12.89 3.80
#